data_5283b4c51350eeb7c114138b9e423ee7
#
_entry.id   5283b4c51350eeb7c114138b9e423ee7
#
_cell.length_a   1.000
_cell.length_b   1.000
_cell.length_c   1.000
_cell.angle_alpha   90.00
_cell.angle_beta   90.00
_cell.angle_gamma   90.00
#
_symmetry.space_group_name_H-M   'P 1'
#
loop_
_entity.id
_entity.type
_entity.pdbx_description
1 polymer ?
#
loop_
_entity_poly.entity_id
_entity_poly.type
_entity_poly.pdbx_seq_one_letter_code
_entity_poly.pdbx_strand_id
1 'polypeptide(L)'
;MKKVCLLYFLLIALFACSEKKTDSISLNGEIKGLGNDTIYLYGSDRMYDRMDTLIVENDKFSTTLSVDTLVSTILLFSDGTEYPLFLDKGHKIQIKGSAAELSSLQISGNAPNKDLTDFNQELKGLGTPSEKALEEKVENFITKHPSSLANIYLLDKYFVQKPQPNLEQIKQLTDRMTGDLKDRPYMETLLKRIEEEEKVDIGKTAPYFRIRNTEGRYQSFRFQR
;
A
#
# COMPACT_ATOMS: atom_id res chain seq x y z
N MET A 1 27.82 -30.30 -44.49
CA MET A 1 26.66 -29.44 -44.15
C MET A 1 26.03 -29.77 -42.81
N LYS A 2 25.76 -31.05 -42.45
CA LYS A 2 25.14 -31.41 -41.15
C LYS A 2 25.95 -30.98 -39.91
N LYS A 3 27.29 -31.00 -39.94
CA LYS A 3 28.14 -30.58 -38.80
C LYS A 3 28.19 -29.07 -38.59
N VAL A 4 27.99 -28.25 -39.63
CA VAL A 4 27.97 -26.80 -39.55
C VAL A 4 26.62 -26.31 -38.95
N CYS A 5 25.49 -26.96 -39.31
CA CYS A 5 24.18 -26.65 -38.71
C CYS A 5 24.15 -26.97 -37.21
N LEU A 6 24.84 -28.06 -36.76
CA LEU A 6 24.87 -28.41 -35.34
C LEU A 6 25.67 -27.39 -34.51
N LEU A 7 26.75 -26.83 -35.10
CA LEU A 7 27.56 -25.79 -34.47
C LEU A 7 26.81 -24.46 -34.34
N TYR A 8 25.98 -24.12 -35.35
CA TYR A 8 25.16 -22.93 -35.30
C TYR A 8 24.02 -23.03 -34.27
N PHE A 9 23.45 -24.23 -34.11
CA PHE A 9 22.41 -24.48 -33.08
C PHE A 9 23.00 -24.44 -31.67
N LEU A 10 24.24 -24.86 -31.46
CA LEU A 10 24.94 -24.79 -30.18
C LEU A 10 25.30 -23.34 -29.79
N LEU A 11 25.59 -22.48 -30.77
CA LEU A 11 25.91 -21.06 -30.51
C LEU A 11 24.68 -20.25 -30.11
N ILE A 12 23.46 -20.60 -30.59
CA ILE A 12 22.22 -19.92 -30.24
C ILE A 12 21.78 -20.25 -28.79
N ALA A 13 22.14 -21.44 -28.30
CA ALA A 13 21.83 -21.83 -26.92
C ALA A 13 22.64 -21.09 -25.85
N LEU A 14 23.71 -20.40 -26.21
CA LEU A 14 24.56 -19.64 -25.29
C LEU A 14 24.03 -18.20 -25.02
N PHE A 15 23.04 -17.72 -25.78
CA PHE A 15 22.38 -16.43 -25.57
C PHE A 15 21.09 -16.50 -24.76
N ALA A 16 20.79 -17.64 -24.15
CA ALA A 16 19.80 -17.68 -23.06
C ALA A 16 20.40 -16.93 -21.85
N CYS A 17 20.48 -15.62 -21.98
CA CYS A 17 20.81 -14.74 -20.88
C CYS A 17 19.68 -14.90 -19.85
N SER A 18 19.89 -15.73 -18.86
CA SER A 18 19.11 -15.73 -17.64
C SER A 18 19.26 -14.32 -17.07
N GLU A 19 18.23 -13.48 -17.23
CA GLU A 19 18.13 -12.28 -16.42
C GLU A 19 18.20 -12.74 -14.96
N LYS A 20 19.36 -12.55 -14.33
CA LYS A 20 19.45 -12.60 -12.88
C LYS A 20 18.42 -11.59 -12.40
N LYS A 21 17.35 -12.05 -11.76
CA LYS A 21 16.45 -11.16 -11.01
C LYS A 21 17.36 -10.42 -10.04
N THR A 22 17.68 -9.18 -10.36
CA THR A 22 18.46 -8.31 -9.48
C THR A 22 17.57 -8.01 -8.28
N ASP A 23 18.15 -8.06 -7.08
CA ASP A 23 17.44 -7.70 -5.84
C ASP A 23 17.05 -6.21 -5.81
N SER A 24 17.36 -5.48 -6.86
CA SER A 24 17.15 -4.07 -7.03
C SER A 24 15.88 -3.76 -7.83
N ILE A 25 15.24 -2.65 -7.47
CA ILE A 25 14.10 -2.05 -8.18
C ILE A 25 14.65 -0.88 -8.99
N SER A 26 14.29 -0.81 -10.27
CA SER A 26 14.49 0.41 -11.07
C SER A 26 13.22 1.27 -10.98
N LEU A 27 13.33 2.46 -10.41
CA LEU A 27 12.24 3.43 -10.28
C LEU A 27 12.52 4.62 -11.19
N ASN A 28 11.64 4.83 -12.18
CA ASN A 28 11.75 5.92 -13.15
C ASN A 28 10.46 6.72 -13.18
N GLY A 29 10.56 8.03 -13.30
CA GLY A 29 9.40 8.91 -13.36
C GLY A 29 9.56 10.03 -14.38
N GLU A 30 8.43 10.42 -14.97
CA GLU A 30 8.26 11.63 -15.77
C GLU A 30 6.95 12.31 -15.36
N ILE A 31 7.05 13.45 -14.67
CA ILE A 31 5.91 14.20 -14.14
C ILE A 31 5.96 15.61 -14.76
N LYS A 32 5.18 15.81 -15.80
CA LYS A 32 5.18 17.07 -16.59
C LYS A 32 4.83 18.27 -15.73
N GLY A 33 5.63 19.30 -15.83
CA GLY A 33 5.43 20.56 -15.11
C GLY A 33 5.92 20.54 -13.66
N LEU A 34 6.61 19.47 -13.22
CA LEU A 34 7.25 19.42 -11.90
C LEU A 34 8.58 20.19 -11.87
N GLY A 35 9.26 20.27 -13.03
CA GLY A 35 10.52 21.00 -13.16
C GLY A 35 11.68 20.31 -12.45
N ASN A 36 12.42 21.08 -11.65
CA ASN A 36 13.45 20.58 -10.75
C ASN A 36 12.89 20.59 -9.34
N ASP A 37 12.79 19.43 -8.71
CA ASP A 37 12.14 19.26 -7.41
C ASP A 37 12.75 18.06 -6.65
N THR A 38 12.26 17.84 -5.46
CA THR A 38 12.65 16.72 -4.61
C THR A 38 11.41 15.99 -4.14
N ILE A 39 11.35 14.67 -4.37
CA ILE A 39 10.29 13.82 -3.85
C ILE A 39 10.89 12.94 -2.75
N TYR A 40 10.23 12.87 -1.61
CA TYR A 40 10.61 11.96 -0.54
C TYR A 40 9.81 10.66 -0.66
N LEU A 41 10.47 9.56 -0.39
CA LEU A 41 9.88 8.21 -0.39
C LEU A 41 10.06 7.59 0.99
N TYR A 42 8.96 7.24 1.65
CA TYR A 42 8.98 6.63 2.99
C TYR A 42 7.95 5.50 3.11
N GLY A 43 8.13 4.61 4.10
CA GLY A 43 7.24 3.47 4.31
C GLY A 43 5.94 3.82 5.00
N SER A 44 4.85 3.17 4.59
CA SER A 44 3.53 3.33 5.21
C SER A 44 3.11 2.13 6.08
N ASP A 45 3.71 0.97 5.91
CA ASP A 45 3.33 -0.29 6.59
C ASP A 45 4.40 -0.84 7.56
N ARG A 46 5.43 -0.04 7.90
CA ARG A 46 6.58 -0.41 8.74
C ARG A 46 7.48 -1.51 8.15
N MET A 47 7.30 -1.87 6.89
CA MET A 47 8.17 -2.82 6.18
C MET A 47 9.24 -2.11 5.35
N TYR A 48 9.20 -0.79 5.29
CA TYR A 48 10.21 0.08 4.70
C TYR A 48 10.58 1.13 5.74
N ASP A 49 11.72 0.95 6.39
CA ASP A 49 12.13 1.65 7.62
C ASP A 49 13.05 2.85 7.38
N ARG A 50 13.18 3.27 6.11
CA ARG A 50 14.02 4.39 5.71
C ARG A 50 13.23 5.43 4.91
N MET A 51 13.87 6.59 4.72
CA MET A 51 13.42 7.63 3.82
C MET A 51 14.46 7.81 2.72
N ASP A 52 14.04 7.65 1.48
CA ASP A 52 14.85 7.92 0.30
C ASP A 52 14.45 9.25 -0.34
N THR A 53 15.39 9.87 -1.01
CA THR A 53 15.21 11.14 -1.71
C THR A 53 15.36 10.93 -3.21
N LEU A 54 14.33 11.32 -3.97
CA LEU A 54 14.33 11.26 -5.42
C LEU A 54 14.54 12.67 -5.96
N ILE A 55 15.66 12.89 -6.63
CA ILE A 55 15.97 14.18 -7.26
C ILE A 55 15.32 14.22 -8.63
N VAL A 56 14.49 15.21 -8.86
CA VAL A 56 13.81 15.46 -10.14
C VAL A 56 14.57 16.54 -10.90
N GLU A 57 14.94 16.25 -12.12
CA GLU A 57 15.60 17.18 -13.03
C GLU A 57 14.81 17.22 -14.35
N ASN A 58 14.34 18.40 -14.73
CA ASN A 58 13.56 18.60 -15.96
C ASN A 58 12.39 17.61 -16.07
N ASP A 59 11.54 17.59 -15.05
CA ASP A 59 10.35 16.71 -14.94
C ASP A 59 10.65 15.21 -14.74
N LYS A 60 11.91 14.79 -14.68
CA LYS A 60 12.29 13.36 -14.69
C LYS A 60 13.16 12.99 -13.50
N PHE A 61 13.01 11.75 -13.08
CA PHE A 61 13.91 11.11 -12.12
C PHE A 61 14.14 9.64 -12.46
N SER A 62 15.29 9.14 -12.03
CA SER A 62 15.65 7.72 -12.15
C SER A 62 16.49 7.33 -10.94
N THR A 63 16.12 6.25 -10.27
CA THR A 63 16.89 5.71 -9.14
C THR A 63 16.79 4.19 -9.09
N THR A 64 17.70 3.60 -8.33
CA THR A 64 17.70 2.16 -8.03
C THR A 64 17.54 2.00 -6.53
N LEU A 65 16.54 1.23 -6.12
CA LEU A 65 16.22 0.92 -4.73
C LEU A 65 16.38 -0.58 -4.46
N SER A 66 16.54 -0.96 -3.21
CA SER A 66 16.55 -2.35 -2.80
C SER A 66 15.49 -2.59 -1.75
N VAL A 67 14.68 -3.63 -1.94
CA VAL A 67 13.74 -4.16 -0.97
C VAL A 67 13.79 -5.68 -0.99
N ASP A 68 13.54 -6.31 0.15
CA ASP A 68 13.59 -7.77 0.25
C ASP A 68 12.25 -8.42 -0.12
N THR A 69 11.17 -7.68 -0.02
CA THR A 69 9.80 -8.11 -0.30
C THR A 69 8.97 -6.96 -0.86
N LEU A 70 7.74 -7.25 -1.26
CA LEU A 70 6.75 -6.24 -1.64
C LEU A 70 6.44 -5.33 -0.44
N VAL A 71 6.66 -4.02 -0.57
CA VAL A 71 6.45 -3.02 0.48
C VAL A 71 5.52 -1.90 0.01
N SER A 72 4.84 -1.29 0.96
CA SER A 72 4.00 -0.10 0.74
C SER A 72 4.75 1.15 1.17
N THR A 73 4.85 2.10 0.26
CA THR A 73 5.53 3.38 0.47
C THR A 73 4.66 4.55 0.03
N ILE A 74 5.04 5.74 0.40
CA ILE A 74 4.40 7.00 0.02
C ILE A 74 5.42 7.89 -0.68
N LEU A 75 5.05 8.43 -1.82
CA LEU A 75 5.72 9.57 -2.46
C LEU A 75 5.17 10.84 -1.84
N LEU A 76 6.03 11.64 -1.21
CA LEU A 76 5.69 12.95 -0.66
C LEU A 76 6.32 14.03 -1.54
N PHE A 77 5.48 14.84 -2.16
CA PHE A 77 5.88 15.94 -3.02
C PHE A 77 6.10 17.23 -2.21
N SER A 78 6.80 18.18 -2.81
CA SER A 78 7.13 19.48 -2.18
C SER A 78 5.91 20.31 -1.79
N ASP A 79 4.78 20.14 -2.48
CA ASP A 79 3.49 20.79 -2.16
C ASP A 79 2.71 20.11 -1.04
N GLY A 80 3.25 19.02 -0.45
CA GLY A 80 2.62 18.22 0.59
C GLY A 80 1.68 17.14 0.06
N THR A 81 1.54 16.98 -1.25
CA THR A 81 0.75 15.89 -1.83
C THR A 81 1.42 14.55 -1.56
N GLU A 82 0.63 13.59 -1.12
CA GLU A 82 1.06 12.21 -0.89
C GLU A 82 0.43 11.27 -1.92
N TYR A 83 1.24 10.32 -2.43
CA TYR A 83 0.76 9.30 -3.35
C TYR A 83 1.35 7.93 -3.01
N PRO A 84 0.54 6.87 -2.86
CA PRO A 84 1.02 5.53 -2.53
C PRO A 84 1.79 4.90 -3.70
N LEU A 85 2.88 4.23 -3.36
CA LEU A 85 3.74 3.49 -4.28
C LEU A 85 4.08 2.14 -3.70
N PHE A 86 3.90 1.07 -4.47
CA PHE A 86 4.23 -0.28 -4.07
C PHE A 86 5.51 -0.71 -4.76
N LEU A 87 6.53 -1.02 -3.96
CA LEU A 87 7.83 -1.47 -4.44
C LEU A 87 7.95 -2.98 -4.28
N ASP A 88 8.39 -3.65 -5.34
CA ASP A 88 8.57 -5.10 -5.34
C ASP A 88 9.92 -5.47 -5.95
N LYS A 89 10.60 -6.42 -5.33
CA LYS A 89 11.94 -6.89 -5.69
C LYS A 89 12.02 -7.28 -7.16
N GLY A 90 13.04 -6.78 -7.85
CA GLY A 90 13.33 -7.13 -9.25
C GLY A 90 12.41 -6.48 -10.29
N HIS A 91 11.53 -5.56 -9.87
CA HIS A 91 10.61 -4.88 -10.79
C HIS A 91 11.17 -3.56 -11.32
N LYS A 92 10.68 -3.18 -12.51
CA LYS A 92 10.91 -1.86 -13.12
C LYS A 92 9.63 -1.04 -13.00
N ILE A 93 9.63 -0.08 -12.09
CA ILE A 93 8.48 0.78 -11.84
C ILE A 93 8.59 2.04 -12.70
N GLN A 94 7.50 2.37 -13.38
CA GLN A 94 7.37 3.58 -14.20
C GLN A 94 6.26 4.46 -13.65
N ILE A 95 6.57 5.73 -13.40
CA ILE A 95 5.65 6.76 -12.92
C ILE A 95 5.47 7.81 -14.00
N LYS A 96 4.23 8.11 -14.35
CA LYS A 96 3.88 9.17 -15.30
C LYS A 96 2.76 10.03 -14.74
N GLY A 97 2.81 11.34 -15.00
CA GLY A 97 1.77 12.25 -14.56
C GLY A 97 2.02 13.70 -14.91
N SER A 98 1.31 14.56 -14.17
CA SER A 98 1.45 16.00 -14.26
C SER A 98 1.45 16.61 -12.86
N ALA A 99 2.27 17.63 -12.64
CA ALA A 99 2.30 18.40 -11.39
C ALA A 99 0.95 19.08 -11.09
N ALA A 100 0.15 19.35 -12.12
CA ALA A 100 -1.21 19.89 -11.95
C ALA A 100 -2.19 18.85 -11.34
N GLU A 101 -1.81 17.57 -11.28
CA GLU A 101 -2.73 16.50 -10.87
C GLU A 101 -1.96 15.30 -10.23
N LEU A 102 -1.18 15.59 -9.18
CA LEU A 102 -0.37 14.58 -8.49
C LEU A 102 -1.18 13.46 -7.85
N SER A 103 -2.46 13.70 -7.56
CA SER A 103 -3.38 12.67 -7.06
C SER A 103 -3.78 11.60 -8.09
N SER A 104 -3.41 11.76 -9.35
CA SER A 104 -3.80 10.89 -10.48
C SER A 104 -2.60 10.36 -11.27
N LEU A 105 -1.49 10.06 -10.60
CA LEU A 105 -0.33 9.47 -11.23
C LEU A 105 -0.67 8.10 -11.83
N GLN A 106 -0.06 7.81 -12.98
CA GLN A 106 -0.12 6.50 -13.63
C GLN A 106 1.15 5.74 -13.27
N ILE A 107 1.00 4.68 -12.50
CA ILE A 107 2.12 3.86 -12.05
C ILE A 107 1.96 2.45 -12.59
N SER A 108 3.03 1.91 -13.14
CA SER A 108 3.09 0.56 -13.70
C SER A 108 4.37 -0.15 -13.28
N GLY A 109 4.45 -1.46 -13.56
CA GLY A 109 5.63 -2.28 -13.30
C GLY A 109 5.38 -3.43 -12.34
N ASN A 110 4.32 -3.35 -11.52
CA ASN A 110 3.81 -4.47 -10.72
C ASN A 110 2.29 -4.39 -10.58
N ALA A 111 1.69 -5.46 -10.09
CA ALA A 111 0.23 -5.57 -10.00
C ALA A 111 -0.41 -4.52 -9.07
N PRO A 112 0.04 -4.30 -7.81
CA PRO A 112 -0.62 -3.36 -6.91
C PRO A 112 -0.62 -1.91 -7.44
N ASN A 113 0.47 -1.47 -8.09
CA ASN A 113 0.52 -0.13 -8.71
C ASN A 113 -0.46 -0.02 -9.88
N LYS A 114 -0.53 -1.05 -10.72
CA LYS A 114 -1.49 -1.09 -11.82
C LYS A 114 -2.92 -1.09 -11.31
N ASP A 115 -3.24 -1.94 -10.34
CA ASP A 115 -4.56 -2.05 -9.73
C ASP A 115 -5.04 -0.70 -9.19
N LEU A 116 -4.17 0.02 -8.45
CA LEU A 116 -4.49 1.33 -7.91
C LEU A 116 -4.62 2.40 -9.01
N THR A 117 -3.78 2.34 -10.04
CA THR A 117 -3.88 3.24 -11.20
C THR A 117 -5.23 3.08 -11.91
N ASP A 118 -5.64 1.84 -12.17
CA ASP A 118 -6.93 1.52 -12.81
C ASP A 118 -8.09 1.99 -11.93
N PHE A 119 -8.04 1.74 -10.62
CA PHE A 119 -9.04 2.22 -9.66
C PHE A 119 -9.18 3.75 -9.69
N ASN A 120 -8.07 4.49 -9.65
CA ASN A 120 -8.09 5.95 -9.70
C ASN A 120 -8.63 6.49 -11.03
N GLN A 121 -8.34 5.82 -12.15
CA GLN A 121 -8.91 6.18 -13.45
C GLN A 121 -10.43 5.98 -13.50
N GLU A 122 -10.92 4.88 -12.93
CA GLU A 122 -12.36 4.65 -12.80
C GLU A 122 -13.05 5.71 -11.93
N LEU A 123 -12.42 6.12 -10.83
CA LEU A 123 -12.94 7.21 -9.98
C LEU A 123 -13.04 8.53 -10.72
N LYS A 124 -12.02 8.86 -11.52
CA LYS A 124 -12.01 10.07 -12.34
C LYS A 124 -13.18 10.15 -13.30
N GLY A 125 -13.56 9.01 -13.87
CA GLY A 125 -14.71 8.89 -14.77
C GLY A 125 -16.07 9.15 -14.10
N LEU A 126 -16.14 9.12 -12.76
CA LEU A 126 -17.37 9.36 -12.01
C LEU A 126 -17.59 10.86 -11.64
N GLY A 127 -16.64 11.74 -11.92
CA GLY A 127 -16.68 13.14 -11.51
C GLY A 127 -16.52 13.31 -10.00
N THR A 128 -17.52 13.86 -9.30
CA THR A 128 -17.52 14.03 -7.83
C THR A 128 -18.47 13.02 -7.20
N PRO A 129 -18.02 11.79 -6.92
CA PRO A 129 -18.85 10.76 -6.33
C PRO A 129 -19.18 11.08 -4.87
N SER A 130 -20.35 10.62 -4.39
CA SER A 130 -20.68 10.67 -2.96
C SER A 130 -19.76 9.75 -2.14
N GLU A 131 -19.65 10.01 -0.83
CA GLU A 131 -18.87 9.15 0.07
C GLU A 131 -19.31 7.69 -0.02
N LYS A 132 -20.60 7.42 -0.02
CA LYS A 132 -21.15 6.07 -0.18
C LYS A 132 -20.74 5.42 -1.49
N ALA A 133 -20.76 6.16 -2.60
CA ALA A 133 -20.32 5.63 -3.90
C ALA A 133 -18.81 5.30 -3.92
N LEU A 134 -18.00 6.08 -3.19
CA LEU A 134 -16.58 5.77 -3.01
C LEU A 134 -16.38 4.48 -2.20
N GLU A 135 -17.10 4.33 -1.10
CA GLU A 135 -17.06 3.12 -0.28
C GLU A 135 -17.43 1.88 -1.10
N GLU A 136 -18.56 1.93 -1.82
CA GLU A 136 -19.01 0.83 -2.68
C GLU A 136 -17.96 0.47 -3.75
N LYS A 137 -17.27 1.47 -4.30
CA LYS A 137 -16.17 1.25 -5.24
C LYS A 137 -14.99 0.53 -4.59
N VAL A 138 -14.59 0.94 -3.38
CA VAL A 138 -13.50 0.29 -2.64
C VAL A 138 -13.87 -1.13 -2.23
N GLU A 139 -15.09 -1.37 -1.76
CA GLU A 139 -15.58 -2.71 -1.44
C GLU A 139 -15.53 -3.64 -2.67
N ASN A 140 -15.97 -3.14 -3.82
CA ASN A 140 -15.90 -3.86 -5.08
C ASN A 140 -14.46 -4.13 -5.51
N PHE A 141 -13.55 -3.18 -5.31
CA PHE A 141 -12.12 -3.34 -5.60
C PHE A 141 -11.51 -4.45 -4.73
N ILE A 142 -11.71 -4.41 -3.41
CA ILE A 142 -11.22 -5.44 -2.48
C ILE A 142 -11.75 -6.83 -2.88
N THR A 143 -13.01 -6.90 -3.28
CA THR A 143 -13.63 -8.18 -3.70
C THR A 143 -13.03 -8.72 -5.00
N LYS A 144 -12.69 -7.84 -5.95
CA LYS A 144 -12.11 -8.24 -7.24
C LYS A 144 -10.61 -8.52 -7.17
N HIS A 145 -9.90 -7.83 -6.27
CA HIS A 145 -8.44 -7.89 -6.11
C HIS A 145 -8.04 -8.27 -4.67
N PRO A 146 -8.52 -9.40 -4.11
CA PRO A 146 -8.43 -9.70 -2.68
C PRO A 146 -6.98 -9.82 -2.16
N SER A 147 -6.00 -10.08 -3.02
CA SER A 147 -4.59 -10.18 -2.68
C SER A 147 -3.76 -8.92 -3.00
N SER A 148 -4.39 -7.87 -3.53
CA SER A 148 -3.67 -6.64 -3.90
C SER A 148 -3.27 -5.85 -2.66
N LEU A 149 -1.99 -5.45 -2.56
CA LEU A 149 -1.50 -4.60 -1.46
C LEU A 149 -2.19 -3.22 -1.43
N ALA A 150 -2.74 -2.77 -2.57
CA ALA A 150 -3.53 -1.54 -2.65
C ALA A 150 -4.77 -1.57 -1.75
N ASN A 151 -5.27 -2.75 -1.38
CA ASN A 151 -6.41 -2.91 -0.47
C ASN A 151 -6.16 -2.26 0.90
N ILE A 152 -4.94 -2.38 1.43
CA ILE A 152 -4.57 -1.79 2.73
C ILE A 152 -4.67 -0.26 2.67
N TYR A 153 -4.10 0.35 1.63
CA TYR A 153 -4.20 1.79 1.42
C TYR A 153 -5.64 2.27 1.26
N LEU A 154 -6.44 1.56 0.44
CA LEU A 154 -7.82 1.93 0.17
C LEU A 154 -8.71 1.74 1.41
N LEU A 155 -8.52 0.67 2.16
CA LEU A 155 -9.21 0.43 3.43
C LEU A 155 -8.89 1.54 4.43
N ASP A 156 -7.61 1.86 4.60
CA ASP A 156 -7.17 2.90 5.51
C ASP A 156 -7.79 4.25 5.15
N LYS A 157 -7.64 4.68 3.92
CA LYS A 157 -8.10 5.99 3.44
C LYS A 157 -9.60 6.19 3.51
N TYR A 158 -10.39 5.18 3.14
CA TYR A 158 -11.84 5.34 2.95
C TYR A 158 -12.69 4.80 4.09
N PHE A 159 -12.12 4.02 5.02
CA PHE A 159 -12.86 3.42 6.14
C PHE A 159 -12.23 3.71 7.50
N VAL A 160 -10.91 3.54 7.65
CA VAL A 160 -10.23 3.64 8.95
C VAL A 160 -10.04 5.10 9.38
N GLN A 161 -9.66 5.99 8.45
CA GLN A 161 -9.40 7.41 8.74
C GLN A 161 -10.66 8.26 8.88
N LYS A 162 -11.85 7.66 8.89
CA LYS A 162 -13.09 8.39 9.13
C LYS A 162 -13.20 8.90 10.56
N PRO A 163 -13.90 10.02 10.79
CA PRO A 163 -14.15 10.52 12.15
C PRO A 163 -14.88 9.51 13.05
N GLN A 164 -15.73 8.66 12.45
CA GLN A 164 -16.45 7.57 13.10
C GLN A 164 -16.35 6.31 12.23
N PRO A 165 -15.26 5.54 12.34
CA PRO A 165 -15.07 4.35 11.55
C PRO A 165 -16.05 3.24 11.97
N ASN A 166 -16.65 2.57 10.99
CA ASN A 166 -17.47 1.38 11.25
C ASN A 166 -16.55 0.15 11.36
N LEU A 167 -16.26 -0.27 12.58
CA LEU A 167 -15.32 -1.34 12.87
C LEU A 167 -15.78 -2.70 12.32
N GLU A 168 -17.09 -2.97 12.36
CA GLU A 168 -17.67 -4.20 11.81
C GLU A 168 -17.47 -4.26 10.29
N GLN A 169 -17.73 -3.16 9.58
CA GLN A 169 -17.51 -3.06 8.13
C GLN A 169 -16.02 -3.23 7.78
N ILE A 170 -15.13 -2.59 8.53
CA ILE A 170 -13.67 -2.73 8.34
C ILE A 170 -13.26 -4.20 8.50
N LYS A 171 -13.75 -4.88 9.53
CA LYS A 171 -13.49 -6.31 9.78
C LYS A 171 -14.00 -7.18 8.64
N GLN A 172 -15.22 -6.98 8.18
CA GLN A 172 -15.80 -7.69 7.03
C GLN A 172 -14.96 -7.51 5.76
N LEU A 173 -14.43 -6.29 5.51
CA LEU A 173 -13.56 -6.03 4.37
C LEU A 173 -12.19 -6.70 4.52
N THR A 174 -11.60 -6.67 5.71
CA THR A 174 -10.35 -7.38 5.97
C THR A 174 -10.50 -8.90 5.83
N ASP A 175 -11.67 -9.45 6.15
CA ASP A 175 -11.94 -10.88 6.00
C ASP A 175 -12.01 -11.33 4.54
N ARG A 176 -12.31 -10.43 3.62
CA ARG A 176 -12.25 -10.71 2.16
C ARG A 176 -10.83 -10.66 1.61
N MET A 177 -9.88 -10.06 2.33
CA MET A 177 -8.48 -10.00 1.88
C MET A 177 -7.80 -11.36 2.05
N THR A 178 -6.91 -11.69 1.12
CA THR A 178 -6.19 -12.96 1.04
C THR A 178 -4.69 -12.78 0.96
N GLY A 179 -3.93 -13.88 1.01
CA GLY A 179 -2.47 -13.84 1.04
C GLY A 179 -1.94 -13.27 2.34
N ASP A 180 -0.74 -12.71 2.29
CA ASP A 180 0.00 -12.21 3.47
C ASP A 180 -0.47 -10.81 3.94
N LEU A 181 -1.62 -10.30 3.42
CA LEU A 181 -2.06 -8.94 3.76
C LEU A 181 -2.40 -8.78 5.24
N LYS A 182 -3.01 -9.82 5.85
CA LYS A 182 -3.39 -9.77 7.28
C LYS A 182 -2.18 -9.86 8.22
N ASP A 183 -1.08 -10.44 7.75
CA ASP A 183 0.15 -10.64 8.53
C ASP A 183 1.07 -9.41 8.47
N ARG A 184 0.64 -8.34 7.80
CA ARG A 184 1.41 -7.10 7.73
C ARG A 184 1.30 -6.31 9.03
N PRO A 185 2.40 -5.68 9.50
CA PRO A 185 2.43 -4.98 10.79
C PRO A 185 1.33 -3.94 10.99
N TYR A 186 0.95 -3.24 9.92
CA TYR A 186 -0.17 -2.31 9.95
C TYR A 186 -1.50 -3.04 10.20
N MET A 187 -1.77 -4.12 9.46
CA MET A 187 -3.02 -4.89 9.57
C MET A 187 -3.14 -5.60 10.90
N GLU A 188 -2.06 -6.21 11.42
CA GLU A 188 -2.03 -6.79 12.76
C GLU A 188 -2.39 -5.75 13.83
N THR A 189 -1.80 -4.55 13.72
CA THR A 189 -2.10 -3.45 14.65
C THR A 189 -3.56 -2.99 14.55
N LEU A 190 -4.09 -2.86 13.34
CA LEU A 190 -5.48 -2.47 13.07
C LEU A 190 -6.46 -3.51 13.65
N LEU A 191 -6.26 -4.78 13.33
CA LEU A 191 -7.14 -5.86 13.78
C LEU A 191 -7.14 -5.98 15.30
N LYS A 192 -5.96 -5.87 15.95
CA LYS A 192 -5.87 -5.85 17.40
C LYS A 192 -6.63 -4.68 18.03
N ARG A 193 -6.53 -3.48 17.45
CA ARG A 193 -7.29 -2.31 17.92
C ARG A 193 -8.79 -2.55 17.80
N ILE A 194 -9.26 -3.11 16.69
CA ILE A 194 -10.68 -3.45 16.51
C ILE A 194 -11.14 -4.44 17.58
N GLU A 195 -10.38 -5.49 17.84
CA GLU A 195 -10.71 -6.46 18.90
C GLU A 195 -10.75 -5.82 20.30
N GLU A 196 -9.88 -4.87 20.59
CA GLU A 196 -9.85 -4.16 21.88
C GLU A 196 -11.06 -3.22 22.00
N GLU A 197 -11.43 -2.49 20.96
CA GLU A 197 -12.61 -1.61 20.94
C GLU A 197 -13.91 -2.41 21.01
N GLU A 198 -14.01 -3.57 20.33
CA GLU A 198 -15.17 -4.47 20.45
C GLU A 198 -15.42 -4.97 21.89
N LYS A 199 -14.39 -5.07 22.72
CA LYS A 199 -14.53 -5.50 24.13
C LYS A 199 -15.19 -4.45 25.03
N VAL A 200 -15.09 -3.18 24.66
CA VAL A 200 -15.59 -2.06 25.46
C VAL A 200 -16.79 -1.36 24.83
N ASP A 201 -17.34 -1.95 23.76
CA ASP A 201 -18.49 -1.39 23.05
C ASP A 201 -19.77 -1.35 23.89
N ILE A 202 -20.71 -0.50 23.48
CA ILE A 202 -22.00 -0.32 24.18
C ILE A 202 -22.76 -1.66 24.24
N GLY A 203 -23.18 -2.03 25.45
CA GLY A 203 -23.90 -3.28 25.69
C GLY A 203 -22.99 -4.46 26.06
N LYS A 204 -21.68 -4.33 26.00
CA LYS A 204 -20.72 -5.34 26.52
C LYS A 204 -20.55 -5.18 28.04
N THR A 205 -20.20 -6.28 28.70
CA THR A 205 -19.83 -6.23 30.12
C THR A 205 -18.49 -5.53 30.26
N ALA A 206 -18.41 -4.47 31.04
CA ALA A 206 -17.16 -3.79 31.31
C ALA A 206 -16.07 -4.77 31.81
N PRO A 207 -14.83 -4.65 31.32
CA PRO A 207 -13.74 -5.49 31.78
C PRO A 207 -13.57 -5.43 33.29
N TYR A 208 -13.30 -6.58 33.91
CA TYR A 208 -12.97 -6.64 35.32
C TYR A 208 -11.60 -5.98 35.51
N PHE A 209 -11.53 -4.98 36.42
CA PHE A 209 -10.26 -4.39 36.78
C PHE A 209 -10.08 -4.31 38.31
N ARG A 210 -8.82 -4.37 38.73
CA ARG A 210 -8.42 -4.25 40.12
C ARG A 210 -7.41 -3.11 40.24
N ILE A 211 -7.66 -2.21 41.15
CA ILE A 211 -6.72 -1.12 41.50
C ILE A 211 -6.36 -1.20 42.97
N ARG A 212 -5.20 -0.71 43.33
CA ARG A 212 -4.84 -0.51 44.74
C ARG A 212 -5.47 0.80 45.21
N ASN A 213 -6.13 0.75 46.39
CA ASN A 213 -6.57 1.96 47.08
C ASN A 213 -5.37 2.67 47.77
N THR A 214 -5.62 3.80 48.38
CA THR A 214 -4.61 4.58 49.15
C THR A 214 -3.99 3.81 50.31
N GLU A 215 -4.64 2.74 50.82
CA GLU A 215 -4.16 1.86 51.87
C GLU A 215 -3.36 0.68 51.31
N GLY A 216 -3.13 0.60 50.00
CA GLY A 216 -2.40 -0.47 49.34
C GLY A 216 -3.22 -1.75 49.13
N ARG A 217 -4.51 -1.78 49.47
CA ARG A 217 -5.39 -2.93 49.31
C ARG A 217 -5.99 -2.95 47.91
N TYR A 218 -6.10 -4.14 47.31
CA TYR A 218 -6.77 -4.29 46.02
C TYR A 218 -8.29 -4.13 46.17
N GLN A 219 -8.86 -3.19 45.39
CA GLN A 219 -10.31 -3.12 45.18
C GLN A 219 -10.64 -3.56 43.76
N SER A 220 -11.68 -4.39 43.66
CA SER A 220 -12.21 -4.85 42.38
C SER A 220 -13.50 -4.11 42.06
N PHE A 221 -13.59 -3.63 40.83
CA PHE A 221 -14.79 -2.94 40.34
C PHE A 221 -15.47 -3.85 39.32
N ARG A 222 -16.72 -4.16 39.60
CA ARG A 222 -17.61 -4.85 38.69
C ARG A 222 -18.80 -3.90 38.45
N PHE A 223 -18.92 -3.41 37.26
CA PHE A 223 -20.13 -2.65 36.91
C PHE A 223 -21.29 -3.64 36.80
N GLN A 224 -22.26 -3.51 37.70
CA GLN A 224 -23.56 -4.16 37.56
C GLN A 224 -24.40 -3.30 36.63
N ARG A 225 -25.13 -3.93 35.71
CA ARG A 225 -26.14 -3.27 34.87
C ARG A 225 -27.25 -2.72 35.69
#